data_7307a52d30adc28732ce18343c9d6c9b
#
_entry.id   7307a52d30adc28732ce18343c9d6c9b
#
_cell.length_a   1.000
_cell.length_b   1.000
_cell.length_c   1.000
_cell.angle_alpha   90.00
_cell.angle_beta   90.00
_cell.angle_gamma   90.00
#
_symmetry.space_group_name_H-M   'P 1'
#
loop_
_entity.id
_entity.type
_entity.pdbx_description
1 polymer ?
#
loop_
_entity_poly.entity_id
_entity_poly.type
_entity_poly.pdbx_seq_one_letter_code
_entity_poly.pdbx_strand_id
1 'polypeptide(L)'
;TVRVLRSMLGSSIDLDSVAMRDTGVRELLAELLFLWDALPTEMPDRTVPEICRVALNGSGRPGSVGSLLAALRDTGLALRDRFASDFWRLASRPLPDVPADRSEQQRLVRDLIEQFSALAGLIAEDMVRSPAWRFLEIGRRLERALAICRMVQQMQRAPGESDALSVMLDLCDSQITYRSRYLARPSRNAVFDLLLLDPDNPRSLMFQLNRLNAHIEALP
;
A
#
# COMPACT_ATOMS: atom_id res chain seq x y z
N THR A 1 -0.71 -4.21 -0.51
CA THR A 1 -1.79 -5.15 -0.16
C THR A 1 -2.78 -4.50 0.81
N VAL A 2 -2.39 -4.05 2.03
CA VAL A 2 -3.33 -3.58 3.08
C VAL A 2 -4.16 -2.37 2.65
N ARG A 3 -3.59 -1.38 1.93
CA ARG A 3 -4.33 -0.22 1.41
C ARG A 3 -5.37 -0.61 0.36
N VAL A 4 -5.05 -1.58 -0.50
CA VAL A 4 -6.02 -2.12 -1.46
C VAL A 4 -7.18 -2.79 -0.73
N LEU A 5 -6.90 -3.56 0.32
CA LEU A 5 -7.93 -4.16 1.16
C LEU A 5 -8.78 -3.11 1.87
N ARG A 6 -8.17 -2.02 2.37
CA ARG A 6 -8.92 -0.88 2.92
C ARG A 6 -9.91 -0.33 1.90
N SER A 7 -9.44 -0.07 0.68
CA SER A 7 -10.29 0.45 -0.39
C SER A 7 -11.40 -0.54 -0.77
N MET A 8 -11.10 -1.85 -0.88
CA MET A 8 -12.10 -2.90 -1.17
C MET A 8 -13.17 -3.04 -0.08
N LEU A 9 -12.79 -2.92 1.18
CA LEU A 9 -13.72 -3.02 2.31
C LEU A 9 -14.58 -1.76 2.48
N GLY A 10 -14.19 -0.65 1.89
CA GLY A 10 -14.78 0.66 2.02
C GLY A 10 -14.14 1.45 3.15
N SER A 11 -13.56 2.60 2.85
CA SER A 11 -13.15 3.53 3.88
C SER A 11 -14.35 4.32 4.37
N SER A 12 -14.48 4.47 5.69
CA SER A 12 -15.65 5.02 6.36
C SER A 12 -15.77 6.53 6.30
N ILE A 13 -14.98 7.26 5.51
CA ILE A 13 -14.93 8.71 5.70
C ILE A 13 -15.55 9.53 4.58
N ASP A 14 -15.71 9.11 3.34
CA ASP A 14 -16.35 9.96 2.31
C ASP A 14 -16.38 9.37 0.88
N LEU A 15 -16.15 8.12 0.72
CA LEU A 15 -16.52 7.48 -0.53
C LEU A 15 -17.95 6.98 -0.35
N ASP A 16 -18.89 7.84 -0.68
CA ASP A 16 -20.25 7.41 -0.90
C ASP A 16 -20.24 6.07 -1.62
N SER A 17 -20.98 5.16 -1.08
CA SER A 17 -21.17 3.76 -1.46
C SER A 17 -21.37 3.46 -2.96
N VAL A 18 -21.17 4.43 -3.84
CA VAL A 18 -21.31 4.34 -5.30
C VAL A 18 -20.10 3.65 -5.92
N ALA A 19 -18.86 4.03 -5.55
CA ALA A 19 -17.66 3.43 -6.14
C ALA A 19 -17.50 1.93 -5.78
N MET A 20 -18.01 1.50 -4.62
CA MET A 20 -17.96 0.09 -4.21
C MET A 20 -19.05 -0.78 -4.81
N ARG A 21 -20.05 -0.20 -5.46
CA ARG A 21 -21.07 -0.94 -6.23
C ARG A 21 -20.62 -1.22 -7.66
N ASP A 22 -19.57 -0.55 -8.12
CA ASP A 22 -19.03 -0.80 -9.44
C ASP A 22 -18.17 -2.08 -9.44
N THR A 23 -18.64 -3.07 -10.16
CA THR A 23 -17.94 -4.33 -10.40
C THR A 23 -16.54 -4.09 -10.97
N GLY A 24 -16.37 -3.08 -11.83
CA GLY A 24 -15.09 -2.74 -12.45
C GLY A 24 -14.04 -2.24 -11.45
N VAL A 25 -14.43 -1.47 -10.43
CA VAL A 25 -13.50 -1.05 -9.36
C VAL A 25 -13.04 -2.23 -8.52
N ARG A 26 -13.96 -3.14 -8.19
CA ARG A 26 -13.62 -4.35 -7.43
C ARG A 26 -12.64 -5.25 -8.21
N GLU A 27 -12.89 -5.45 -9.48
CA GLU A 27 -12.01 -6.20 -10.38
C GLU A 27 -10.63 -5.58 -10.46
N LEU A 28 -10.55 -4.27 -10.66
CA LEU A 28 -9.30 -3.50 -10.66
C LEU A 28 -8.48 -3.72 -9.38
N LEU A 29 -9.12 -3.63 -8.21
CA LEU A 29 -8.46 -3.84 -6.92
C LEU A 29 -8.01 -5.28 -6.73
N ALA A 30 -8.80 -6.26 -7.20
CA ALA A 30 -8.43 -7.68 -7.18
C ALA A 30 -7.23 -7.95 -8.10
N GLU A 31 -7.19 -7.37 -9.29
CA GLU A 31 -6.05 -7.46 -10.20
C GLU A 31 -4.76 -6.87 -9.59
N LEU A 32 -4.85 -5.74 -8.87
CA LEU A 32 -3.69 -5.21 -8.15
C LEU A 32 -3.17 -6.18 -7.07
N LEU A 33 -4.07 -6.83 -6.33
CA LEU A 33 -3.67 -7.85 -5.35
C LEU A 33 -3.05 -9.07 -6.03
N PHE A 34 -3.56 -9.47 -7.20
CA PHE A 34 -2.98 -10.52 -8.01
C PHE A 34 -1.57 -10.15 -8.50
N LEU A 35 -1.37 -8.95 -9.05
CA LEU A 35 -0.07 -8.46 -9.50
C LEU A 35 0.97 -8.37 -8.39
N TRP A 36 0.55 -8.26 -7.15
CA TRP A 36 1.42 -8.28 -5.97
C TRP A 36 1.55 -9.68 -5.35
N ASP A 37 1.07 -10.70 -6.06
CA ASP A 37 1.08 -12.11 -5.62
C ASP A 37 0.41 -12.33 -4.24
N ALA A 38 -0.58 -11.49 -3.93
CA ALA A 38 -1.42 -11.63 -2.73
C ALA A 38 -2.64 -12.52 -2.98
N LEU A 39 -3.01 -12.72 -4.26
CA LEU A 39 -4.13 -13.58 -4.68
C LEU A 39 -3.69 -14.60 -5.73
N PRO A 40 -4.33 -15.79 -5.79
CA PRO A 40 -4.11 -16.76 -6.86
C PRO A 40 -4.71 -16.28 -8.19
N THR A 41 -4.19 -16.81 -9.32
CA THR A 41 -4.63 -16.48 -10.67
C THR A 41 -6.11 -16.78 -10.93
N GLU A 42 -6.62 -17.83 -10.30
CA GLU A 42 -8.00 -18.25 -10.44
C GLU A 42 -8.77 -17.94 -9.16
N MET A 43 -9.52 -16.87 -9.16
CA MET A 43 -10.49 -16.52 -8.12
C MET A 43 -11.81 -16.05 -8.72
N PRO A 44 -12.54 -16.93 -9.43
CA PRO A 44 -13.87 -16.58 -9.92
C PRO A 44 -14.82 -16.34 -8.73
N ASP A 45 -15.66 -15.31 -8.83
CA ASP A 45 -16.84 -15.02 -7.98
C ASP A 45 -16.67 -14.99 -6.46
N ARG A 46 -15.49 -14.70 -5.93
CA ARG A 46 -15.31 -14.58 -4.47
C ARG A 46 -15.84 -13.25 -3.93
N THR A 47 -16.41 -13.34 -2.74
CA THR A 47 -16.85 -12.17 -1.97
C THR A 47 -15.65 -11.34 -1.49
N VAL A 48 -15.86 -10.05 -1.24
CA VAL A 48 -14.82 -9.17 -0.68
C VAL A 48 -14.22 -9.73 0.62
N PRO A 49 -15.00 -10.28 1.58
CA PRO A 49 -14.44 -10.91 2.77
C PRO A 49 -13.50 -12.09 2.50
N GLU A 50 -13.80 -12.90 1.48
CA GLU A 50 -12.94 -14.03 1.10
C GLU A 50 -11.64 -13.57 0.46
N ILE A 51 -11.70 -12.57 -0.43
CA ILE A 51 -10.52 -11.93 -1.01
C ILE A 51 -9.64 -11.36 0.11
N CYS A 52 -10.24 -10.65 1.06
CA CYS A 52 -9.54 -10.08 2.20
C CYS A 52 -8.84 -11.16 3.03
N ARG A 53 -9.51 -12.27 3.32
CA ARG A 53 -8.92 -13.39 4.07
C ARG A 53 -7.71 -13.99 3.37
N VAL A 54 -7.80 -14.22 2.08
CA VAL A 54 -6.69 -14.78 1.29
C VAL A 54 -5.51 -13.80 1.23
N ALA A 55 -5.76 -12.53 0.95
CA ALA A 55 -4.71 -11.53 0.86
C ALA A 55 -4.06 -11.19 2.21
N LEU A 56 -4.77 -11.36 3.33
CA LEU A 56 -4.22 -11.20 4.67
C LEU A 56 -3.42 -12.43 5.11
N ASN A 57 -3.99 -13.62 5.02
CA ASN A 57 -3.44 -14.84 5.63
C ASN A 57 -3.12 -15.96 4.63
N GLY A 58 -3.04 -15.66 3.34
CA GLY A 58 -2.78 -16.66 2.29
C GLY A 58 -1.41 -17.33 2.49
N SER A 59 -1.40 -18.52 3.10
CA SER A 59 -0.20 -19.33 3.25
C SER A 59 0.38 -19.68 1.87
N GLY A 60 1.68 -19.44 1.68
CA GLY A 60 2.38 -19.72 0.43
C GLY A 60 2.24 -18.62 -0.65
N ARG A 61 1.60 -17.48 -0.33
CA ARG A 61 1.55 -16.30 -1.22
C ARG A 61 2.52 -15.24 -0.77
N PRO A 62 3.62 -14.97 -1.51
CA PRO A 62 4.64 -14.00 -1.11
C PRO A 62 4.09 -12.58 -0.85
N GLY A 63 3.08 -12.16 -1.58
CA GLY A 63 2.44 -10.85 -1.43
C GLY A 63 1.35 -10.77 -0.36
N SER A 64 0.99 -11.88 0.30
CA SER A 64 0.05 -11.84 1.42
C SER A 64 0.65 -11.12 2.62
N VAL A 65 -0.19 -10.49 3.44
CA VAL A 65 0.29 -9.73 4.61
C VAL A 65 1.01 -10.64 5.61
N GLY A 66 0.50 -11.84 5.82
CA GLY A 66 1.14 -12.83 6.70
C GLY A 66 2.54 -13.22 6.23
N SER A 67 2.71 -13.51 4.94
CA SER A 67 4.02 -13.85 4.36
C SER A 67 4.99 -12.67 4.40
N LEU A 68 4.51 -11.45 4.12
CA LEU A 68 5.34 -10.24 4.21
C LEU A 68 5.77 -9.94 5.65
N LEU A 69 4.91 -10.16 6.64
CA LEU A 69 5.27 -10.02 8.06
C LEU A 69 6.27 -11.09 8.50
N ALA A 70 6.13 -12.33 8.03
CA ALA A 70 7.10 -13.37 8.28
C ALA A 70 8.48 -13.01 7.69
N ALA A 71 8.52 -12.60 6.41
CA ALA A 71 9.75 -12.17 5.75
C ALA A 71 10.38 -10.94 6.44
N LEU A 72 9.57 -9.99 6.92
CA LEU A 72 10.06 -8.85 7.71
C LEU A 72 10.75 -9.32 9.01
N ARG A 73 10.17 -10.29 9.72
CA ARG A 73 10.76 -10.84 10.96
C ARG A 73 12.05 -11.58 10.69
N ASP A 74 12.06 -12.45 9.67
CA ASP A 74 13.23 -13.27 9.33
C ASP A 74 14.39 -12.38 8.87
N THR A 75 14.14 -11.43 7.99
CA THR A 75 15.16 -10.45 7.54
C THR A 75 15.58 -9.54 8.68
N GLY A 76 14.64 -9.12 9.51
CA GLY A 76 14.92 -8.28 10.67
C GLY A 76 15.80 -8.98 11.68
N LEU A 77 15.57 -10.27 11.98
CA LEU A 77 16.40 -11.03 12.92
C LEU A 77 17.88 -11.03 12.52
N ALA A 78 18.18 -11.09 11.22
CA ALA A 78 19.54 -10.97 10.70
C ALA A 78 20.17 -9.57 10.93
N LEU A 79 19.34 -8.55 11.18
CA LEU A 79 19.73 -7.16 11.40
C LEU A 79 19.33 -6.64 12.79
N ARG A 80 19.22 -7.53 13.76
CA ARG A 80 18.64 -7.24 15.08
C ARG A 80 19.32 -6.07 15.79
N ASP A 81 20.60 -5.91 15.62
CA ASP A 81 21.41 -4.84 16.21
C ASP A 81 21.17 -3.45 15.58
N ARG A 82 20.40 -3.37 14.49
CA ARG A 82 20.11 -2.13 13.75
C ARG A 82 18.80 -1.47 14.13
N PHE A 83 17.95 -2.15 14.88
CA PHE A 83 16.62 -1.68 15.22
C PHE A 83 16.42 -1.52 16.72
N ALA A 84 15.70 -0.49 17.13
CA ALA A 84 15.32 -0.24 18.52
C ALA A 84 14.34 -1.31 19.04
N SER A 85 14.24 -1.45 20.37
CA SER A 85 13.34 -2.40 21.03
C SER A 85 11.87 -2.20 20.64
N ASP A 86 11.45 -0.96 20.49
CA ASP A 86 10.08 -0.63 20.10
C ASP A 86 9.71 -1.07 18.68
N PHE A 87 10.67 -1.02 17.75
CA PHE A 87 10.50 -1.62 16.44
C PHE A 87 10.18 -3.13 16.57
N TRP A 88 10.97 -3.86 17.39
CA TRP A 88 10.77 -5.30 17.58
C TRP A 88 9.44 -5.62 18.24
N ARG A 89 9.02 -4.84 19.22
CA ARG A 89 7.72 -5.00 19.87
C ARG A 89 6.57 -4.90 18.88
N LEU A 90 6.65 -3.98 17.90
CA LEU A 90 5.63 -3.85 16.87
C LEU A 90 5.77 -4.88 15.74
N ALA A 91 6.99 -5.13 15.25
CA ALA A 91 7.24 -6.06 14.15
C ALA A 91 6.92 -7.52 14.52
N SER A 92 7.07 -7.87 15.81
CA SER A 92 6.81 -9.22 16.33
C SER A 92 5.32 -9.48 16.65
N ARG A 93 4.43 -8.47 16.52
CA ARG A 93 3.00 -8.71 16.74
C ARG A 93 2.49 -9.75 15.73
N PRO A 94 1.87 -10.84 16.19
CA PRO A 94 1.28 -11.81 15.27
C PRO A 94 0.16 -11.16 14.46
N LEU A 95 -0.03 -11.63 13.23
CA LEU A 95 -1.26 -11.32 12.51
C LEU A 95 -2.40 -12.04 13.23
N PRO A 96 -3.46 -11.34 13.67
CA PRO A 96 -4.62 -11.99 14.26
C PRO A 96 -5.33 -12.90 13.25
N ASP A 97 -6.14 -13.82 13.74
CA ASP A 97 -7.05 -14.58 12.89
C ASP A 97 -7.96 -13.61 12.11
N VAL A 98 -8.06 -13.86 10.81
CA VAL A 98 -8.83 -12.97 9.93
C VAL A 98 -10.33 -13.25 10.12
N PRO A 99 -11.11 -12.28 10.63
CA PRO A 99 -12.52 -12.46 10.88
C PRO A 99 -13.30 -12.79 9.59
N ALA A 100 -14.46 -13.41 9.76
CA ALA A 100 -15.39 -13.62 8.63
C ALA A 100 -16.23 -12.36 8.36
N ASP A 101 -16.52 -11.58 9.39
CA ASP A 101 -17.32 -10.37 9.32
C ASP A 101 -16.57 -9.21 8.66
N ARG A 102 -17.25 -8.50 7.75
CA ARG A 102 -16.66 -7.39 6.99
C ARG A 102 -16.25 -6.21 7.88
N SER A 103 -17.04 -5.87 8.88
CA SER A 103 -16.75 -4.73 9.76
C SER A 103 -15.55 -5.01 10.66
N GLU A 104 -15.37 -6.25 11.06
CA GLU A 104 -14.18 -6.69 11.81
C GLU A 104 -12.94 -6.73 10.93
N GLN A 105 -13.07 -7.14 9.67
CA GLN A 105 -11.99 -7.05 8.68
C GLN A 105 -11.57 -5.59 8.44
N GLN A 106 -12.51 -4.66 8.38
CA GLN A 106 -12.21 -3.23 8.27
C GLN A 106 -11.40 -2.72 9.46
N ARG A 107 -11.76 -3.14 10.69
CA ARG A 107 -10.98 -2.79 11.89
C ARG A 107 -9.58 -3.37 11.81
N LEU A 108 -9.44 -4.66 11.51
CA LEU A 108 -8.13 -5.33 11.38
C LEU A 108 -7.23 -4.63 10.34
N VAL A 109 -7.77 -4.30 9.17
CA VAL A 109 -7.01 -3.61 8.11
C VAL A 109 -6.58 -2.21 8.56
N ARG A 110 -7.39 -1.49 9.32
CA ARG A 110 -7.04 -0.19 9.89
C ARG A 110 -5.90 -0.32 10.91
N ASP A 111 -6.02 -1.26 11.84
CA ASP A 111 -5.00 -1.52 12.86
C ASP A 111 -3.64 -1.90 12.22
N LEU A 112 -3.68 -2.67 11.14
CA LEU A 112 -2.48 -3.01 10.36
C LEU A 112 -1.85 -1.78 9.69
N ILE A 113 -2.66 -0.85 9.14
CA ILE A 113 -2.15 0.40 8.57
C ILE A 113 -1.49 1.25 9.66
N GLU A 114 -2.09 1.35 10.84
CA GLU A 114 -1.52 2.07 11.98
C GLU A 114 -0.21 1.41 12.44
N GLN A 115 -0.16 0.09 12.57
CA GLN A 115 1.05 -0.65 12.91
C GLN A 115 2.18 -0.40 11.91
N PHE A 116 1.89 -0.47 10.60
CA PHE A 116 2.91 -0.23 9.57
C PHE A 116 3.35 1.23 9.51
N SER A 117 2.46 2.16 9.82
CA SER A 117 2.80 3.58 9.92
C SER A 117 3.72 3.85 11.12
N ALA A 118 3.44 3.22 12.25
CA ALA A 118 4.28 3.30 13.44
C ALA A 118 5.67 2.69 13.19
N LEU A 119 5.74 1.50 12.56
CA LEU A 119 7.03 0.89 12.17
C LEU A 119 7.84 1.81 11.24
N ALA A 120 7.19 2.44 10.27
CA ALA A 120 7.84 3.37 9.36
C ALA A 120 8.34 4.63 10.10
N GLY A 121 7.60 5.12 11.10
CA GLY A 121 8.00 6.22 11.97
C GLY A 121 9.24 5.87 12.81
N LEU A 122 9.23 4.72 13.48
CA LEU A 122 10.39 4.26 14.27
C LEU A 122 11.65 4.11 13.42
N ILE A 123 11.55 3.56 12.21
CA ILE A 123 12.69 3.49 11.29
C ILE A 123 13.19 4.91 10.94
N ALA A 124 12.27 5.84 10.72
CA ALA A 124 12.61 7.20 10.34
C ALA A 124 13.28 7.98 11.48
N GLU A 125 12.89 7.76 12.73
CA GLU A 125 13.37 8.50 13.90
C GLU A 125 14.59 7.83 14.56
N ASP A 126 14.55 6.51 14.75
CA ASP A 126 15.50 5.82 15.63
C ASP A 126 16.71 5.23 14.88
N MET A 127 16.57 4.92 13.59
CA MET A 127 17.62 4.22 12.86
C MET A 127 18.77 5.17 12.47
N VAL A 128 20.00 4.83 12.87
CA VAL A 128 21.21 5.58 12.46
C VAL A 128 21.34 5.63 10.94
N ARG A 129 21.68 6.81 10.38
CA ARG A 129 21.80 7.07 8.93
C ARG A 129 23.04 6.40 8.30
N SER A 130 23.22 5.13 8.59
CA SER A 130 24.29 4.27 8.09
C SER A 130 24.00 3.77 6.65
N PRO A 131 24.96 3.11 5.97
CA PRO A 131 24.70 2.42 4.72
C PRO A 131 23.52 1.43 4.79
N ALA A 132 23.36 0.70 5.92
CA ALA A 132 22.23 -0.21 6.13
C ALA A 132 20.88 0.52 6.07
N TRP A 133 20.77 1.71 6.69
CA TRP A 133 19.58 2.56 6.59
C TRP A 133 19.34 3.00 5.15
N ARG A 134 20.39 3.34 4.39
CA ARG A 134 20.25 3.75 2.99
C ARG A 134 19.73 2.61 2.13
N PHE A 135 20.23 1.38 2.29
CA PHE A 135 19.69 0.22 1.58
C PHE A 135 18.21 -0.05 1.90
N LEU A 136 17.80 0.12 3.15
CA LEU A 136 16.40 0.01 3.55
C LEU A 136 15.54 1.09 2.85
N GLU A 137 16.00 2.35 2.82
CA GLU A 137 15.28 3.42 2.13
C GLU A 137 15.26 3.21 0.60
N ILE A 138 16.34 2.74 -0.01
CA ILE A 138 16.39 2.36 -1.43
C ILE A 138 15.30 1.33 -1.73
N GLY A 139 15.24 0.23 -0.97
CA GLY A 139 14.21 -0.79 -1.13
C GLY A 139 12.80 -0.22 -0.97
N ARG A 140 12.56 0.61 0.05
CA ARG A 140 11.28 1.27 0.27
C ARG A 140 10.85 2.17 -0.89
N ARG A 141 11.77 2.97 -1.45
CA ARG A 141 11.49 3.87 -2.58
C ARG A 141 11.20 3.07 -3.84
N LEU A 142 11.99 2.03 -4.10
CA LEU A 142 11.82 1.16 -5.24
C LEU A 142 10.45 0.46 -5.21
N GLU A 143 10.08 -0.16 -4.09
CA GLU A 143 8.78 -0.82 -3.94
C GLU A 143 7.60 0.15 -4.14
N ARG A 144 7.70 1.37 -3.60
CA ARG A 144 6.67 2.40 -3.81
C ARG A 144 6.58 2.85 -5.25
N ALA A 145 7.72 3.08 -5.91
CA ALA A 145 7.75 3.45 -7.33
C ALA A 145 7.11 2.37 -8.21
N LEU A 146 7.50 1.11 -8.01
CA LEU A 146 6.92 -0.04 -8.72
C LEU A 146 5.41 -0.18 -8.47
N ALA A 147 4.96 0.03 -7.21
CA ALA A 147 3.54 -0.01 -6.88
C ALA A 147 2.75 1.07 -7.63
N ILE A 148 3.28 2.30 -7.71
CA ILE A 148 2.64 3.41 -8.45
C ILE A 148 2.59 3.06 -9.95
N CYS A 149 3.67 2.57 -10.55
CA CYS A 149 3.70 2.17 -11.96
C CYS A 149 2.65 1.08 -12.26
N ARG A 150 2.55 0.06 -11.41
CA ARG A 150 1.54 -1.01 -11.55
C ARG A 150 0.11 -0.46 -11.42
N MET A 151 -0.14 0.44 -10.47
CA MET A 151 -1.44 1.10 -10.33
C MET A 151 -1.80 1.89 -11.60
N VAL A 152 -0.88 2.68 -12.15
CA VAL A 152 -1.12 3.44 -13.39
C VAL A 152 -1.44 2.52 -14.56
N GLN A 153 -0.69 1.43 -14.72
CA GLN A 153 -0.94 0.45 -15.78
C GLN A 153 -2.34 -0.17 -15.68
N GLN A 154 -2.78 -0.50 -14.48
CA GLN A 154 -4.12 -1.06 -14.28
C GLN A 154 -5.22 -0.02 -14.49
N MET A 155 -5.01 1.22 -14.04
CA MET A 155 -5.97 2.31 -14.26
C MET A 155 -6.26 2.57 -15.75
N GLN A 156 -5.26 2.39 -16.62
CA GLN A 156 -5.44 2.53 -18.06
C GLN A 156 -6.34 1.46 -18.67
N ARG A 157 -6.54 0.34 -17.98
CA ARG A 157 -7.39 -0.78 -18.41
C ARG A 157 -8.79 -0.75 -17.80
N ALA A 158 -8.99 0.11 -16.80
CA ALA A 158 -10.26 0.18 -16.07
C ALA A 158 -11.41 0.71 -16.94
N PRO A 159 -12.60 0.11 -16.89
CA PRO A 159 -13.74 0.52 -17.71
C PRO A 159 -14.35 1.88 -17.32
N GLY A 160 -14.15 2.34 -16.08
CA GLY A 160 -14.67 3.61 -15.56
C GLY A 160 -13.54 4.56 -15.14
N GLU A 161 -13.24 5.58 -15.96
CA GLU A 161 -12.10 6.48 -15.71
C GLU A 161 -12.22 7.25 -14.39
N SER A 162 -13.37 7.85 -14.09
CA SER A 162 -13.57 8.69 -12.90
C SER A 162 -13.38 7.92 -11.60
N ASP A 163 -13.93 6.72 -11.53
CA ASP A 163 -13.90 5.89 -10.32
C ASP A 163 -12.51 5.28 -10.11
N ALA A 164 -11.86 4.85 -11.20
CA ALA A 164 -10.49 4.39 -11.18
C ALA A 164 -9.51 5.48 -10.67
N LEU A 165 -9.67 6.72 -11.13
CA LEU A 165 -8.85 7.86 -10.68
C LEU A 165 -9.09 8.17 -9.19
N SER A 166 -10.33 8.07 -8.72
CA SER A 166 -10.68 8.25 -7.30
C SER A 166 -10.04 7.17 -6.43
N VAL A 167 -10.08 5.92 -6.88
CA VAL A 167 -9.42 4.79 -6.21
C VAL A 167 -7.89 4.98 -6.17
N MET A 168 -7.29 5.43 -7.26
CA MET A 168 -5.86 5.71 -7.31
C MET A 168 -5.44 6.77 -6.28
N LEU A 169 -6.21 7.85 -6.16
CA LEU A 169 -6.00 8.87 -5.13
C LEU A 169 -6.15 8.31 -3.71
N ASP A 170 -7.10 7.41 -3.47
CA ASP A 170 -7.27 6.75 -2.17
C ASP A 170 -6.09 5.82 -1.84
N LEU A 171 -5.67 4.97 -2.78
CA LEU A 171 -4.52 4.07 -2.59
C LEU A 171 -3.22 4.82 -2.29
N CYS A 172 -3.07 6.01 -2.88
CA CYS A 172 -1.93 6.90 -2.65
C CYS A 172 -2.10 7.87 -1.48
N ASP A 173 -3.18 7.80 -0.68
CA ASP A 173 -3.53 8.78 0.37
C ASP A 173 -3.41 10.23 -0.11
N SER A 174 -3.81 10.52 -1.32
CA SER A 174 -3.63 11.83 -1.97
C SER A 174 -4.94 12.57 -2.24
N GLN A 175 -6.08 12.06 -1.75
CA GLN A 175 -7.40 12.67 -1.98
C GLN A 175 -7.51 14.08 -1.40
N ILE A 176 -7.04 14.29 -0.16
CA ILE A 176 -7.07 15.61 0.49
C ILE A 176 -6.17 16.58 -0.28
N THR A 177 -4.95 16.16 -0.62
CA THR A 177 -4.02 16.97 -1.41
C THR A 177 -4.61 17.32 -2.77
N TYR A 178 -5.24 16.37 -3.44
CA TYR A 178 -5.93 16.60 -4.70
C TYR A 178 -7.02 17.65 -4.56
N ARG A 179 -7.95 17.47 -3.61
CA ARG A 179 -9.07 18.39 -3.37
C ARG A 179 -8.59 19.80 -3.03
N SER A 180 -7.54 19.93 -2.22
CA SER A 180 -7.01 21.25 -1.84
C SER A 180 -6.31 21.98 -3.00
N ARG A 181 -5.71 21.24 -3.95
CA ARG A 181 -4.94 21.82 -5.06
C ARG A 181 -5.81 22.11 -6.29
N TYR A 182 -6.69 21.19 -6.65
CA TYR A 182 -7.42 21.27 -7.94
C TYR A 182 -8.90 21.68 -7.80
N LEU A 183 -9.49 21.57 -6.62
CA LEU A 183 -10.89 21.98 -6.32
C LEU A 183 -11.93 21.43 -7.30
N ALA A 184 -11.66 20.33 -7.98
CA ALA A 184 -12.45 19.75 -9.05
C ALA A 184 -12.59 18.24 -8.91
N ARG A 185 -13.48 17.64 -9.71
CA ARG A 185 -13.55 16.18 -9.83
C ARG A 185 -12.25 15.62 -10.39
N PRO A 186 -11.86 14.37 -10.01
CA PRO A 186 -10.65 13.76 -10.52
C PRO A 186 -10.65 13.73 -12.06
N SER A 187 -9.57 14.26 -12.63
CA SER A 187 -9.28 14.20 -14.07
C SER A 187 -7.91 13.55 -14.25
N ARG A 188 -7.71 12.84 -15.36
CA ARG A 188 -6.48 12.09 -15.65
C ARG A 188 -5.24 12.97 -15.52
N ASN A 189 -5.26 14.14 -16.17
CA ASN A 189 -4.11 15.04 -16.18
C ASN A 189 -3.73 15.52 -14.77
N ALA A 190 -4.72 15.95 -13.99
CA ALA A 190 -4.48 16.45 -12.64
C ALA A 190 -4.05 15.33 -11.66
N VAL A 191 -4.62 14.12 -11.80
CA VAL A 191 -4.20 12.96 -10.99
C VAL A 191 -2.79 12.53 -11.36
N PHE A 192 -2.44 12.50 -12.64
CA PHE A 192 -1.10 12.14 -13.09
C PHE A 192 -0.06 13.21 -12.74
N ASP A 193 -0.41 14.50 -12.83
CA ASP A 193 0.43 15.58 -12.33
C ASP A 193 0.77 15.36 -10.85
N LEU A 194 -0.22 15.14 -10.00
CA LEU A 194 -0.04 14.94 -8.57
C LEU A 194 0.70 13.64 -8.21
N LEU A 195 0.39 12.52 -8.88
CA LEU A 195 0.88 11.20 -8.48
C LEU A 195 2.11 10.72 -9.27
N LEU A 196 2.41 11.31 -10.42
CA LEU A 196 3.57 10.94 -11.22
C LEU A 196 4.65 12.04 -11.21
N LEU A 197 4.29 13.30 -11.35
CA LEU A 197 5.22 14.37 -11.69
C LEU A 197 5.56 15.29 -10.52
N ASP A 198 4.75 15.35 -9.47
CA ASP A 198 4.97 16.25 -8.34
C ASP A 198 6.19 15.81 -7.51
N PRO A 199 7.31 16.60 -7.46
CA PRO A 199 8.49 16.24 -6.71
C PRO A 199 8.32 16.38 -5.19
N ASP A 200 7.31 17.11 -4.73
CA ASP A 200 7.07 17.42 -3.32
C ASP A 200 6.05 16.51 -2.67
N ASN A 201 5.24 15.79 -3.48
CA ASN A 201 4.29 14.83 -2.96
C ASN A 201 4.98 13.51 -2.58
N PRO A 202 5.08 13.13 -1.28
CA PRO A 202 5.72 11.88 -0.86
C PRO A 202 5.06 10.60 -1.40
N ARG A 203 3.95 10.73 -2.11
CA ARG A 203 3.21 9.64 -2.75
C ARG A 203 3.36 9.60 -4.26
N SER A 204 4.08 10.57 -4.86
CA SER A 204 4.33 10.60 -6.29
C SER A 204 5.50 9.71 -6.72
N LEU A 205 5.49 9.32 -7.97
CA LEU A 205 6.58 8.58 -8.60
C LEU A 205 7.87 9.43 -8.62
N MET A 206 7.77 10.70 -9.03
CA MET A 206 8.92 11.62 -9.10
C MET A 206 9.61 11.77 -7.75
N PHE A 207 8.84 11.95 -6.66
CA PHE A 207 9.41 11.99 -5.32
C PHE A 207 10.18 10.70 -4.98
N GLN A 208 9.60 9.51 -5.31
CA GLN A 208 10.29 8.25 -5.01
C GLN A 208 11.61 8.15 -5.80
N LEU A 209 11.61 8.51 -7.07
CA LEU A 209 12.80 8.47 -7.92
C LEU A 209 13.88 9.44 -7.44
N ASN A 210 13.52 10.68 -7.11
CA ASN A 210 14.45 11.67 -6.58
C ASN A 210 15.09 11.19 -5.26
N ARG A 211 14.29 10.62 -4.35
CA ARG A 211 14.80 10.07 -3.10
C ARG A 211 15.64 8.82 -3.31
N LEU A 212 15.26 7.96 -4.25
CA LEU A 212 16.04 6.77 -4.64
C LEU A 212 17.42 7.19 -5.12
N ASN A 213 17.48 8.14 -6.06
CA ASN A 213 18.74 8.66 -6.59
C ASN A 213 19.63 9.23 -5.49
N ALA A 214 19.08 10.10 -4.64
CA ALA A 214 19.82 10.70 -3.52
C ALA A 214 20.39 9.66 -2.54
N HIS A 215 19.69 8.54 -2.31
CA HIS A 215 20.23 7.48 -1.47
C HIS A 215 21.31 6.66 -2.17
N ILE A 216 21.21 6.43 -3.48
CA ILE A 216 22.23 5.73 -4.27
C ILE A 216 23.51 6.57 -4.34
N GLU A 217 23.42 7.87 -4.67
CA GLU A 217 24.55 8.78 -4.73
C GLU A 217 25.30 8.94 -3.41
N ALA A 218 24.62 8.75 -2.30
CA ALA A 218 25.20 8.85 -0.96
C ALA A 218 25.72 7.51 -0.41
N LEU A 219 25.74 6.45 -1.21
CA LEU A 219 26.46 5.21 -0.86
C LEU A 219 27.98 5.44 -1.01
N PRO A 220 28.81 4.78 -0.18
CA PRO A 220 30.27 4.88 -0.29
C PRO A 220 30.80 4.25 -1.57
#